data_f4942e2979c0bc0d77cef2bbd0e3a6ef
#
_entry.id   f4942e2979c0bc0d77cef2bbd0e3a6ef
#
_cell.length_a   1.000
_cell.length_b   1.000
_cell.length_c   1.000
_cell.angle_alpha   90.00
_cell.angle_beta   90.00
_cell.angle_gamma   90.00
#
_symmetry.space_group_name_H-M   'P 1'
#
loop_
_entity.id
_entity.type
_entity.pdbx_description
1 polymer ?
#
loop_
_entity_poly.entity_id
_entity_poly.type
_entity_poly.pdbx_seq_one_letter_code
_entity_poly.pdbx_strand_id
1 'polypeptide(L)'
;MTGFSQIASRLGEQTIELPSWAFGNSGTRFKVFGTPGTPRTPQEKIADAAQVNKYTALSPTVALHIPWDKVDDYAALGSFAKDHGVALGTVNSNTFQDDDYKFGSLTHIDPKIRQKAIDHHFECIDILTEIGARDLKIWLADGTNYPGQGDIRGRQDRLADSLAKIYARIGENQRLVLDYKFFEPAFYHTDVPDWGTSYVQVAALGERALVCLDTGHHAPGTNIEFIVAQLLRLGKLGSFDFNSRFYADDDLIVGAADPFQLFRILYEVIRGGGYGTEGDVAFMLDQCHNVEDKIPGQIRSVLNVQEMTARALLVDGDALAAAQLAGDVLGANNILMDAFYTDVRPDLADWRESRGLPRDPYAAYLASGYQQQIAADRVGGTQAGWGA
;
A
#
# COMPACT_ATOMS: atom_id res chain seq x y z
N MET A 1 11.51 25.76 -22.41
CA MET A 1 10.41 25.07 -21.68
C MET A 1 11.07 24.44 -20.48
N THR A 2 10.54 24.66 -19.28
CA THR A 2 11.06 24.01 -18.08
C THR A 2 10.91 22.51 -18.22
N GLY A 3 11.84 21.71 -17.71
CA GLY A 3 11.79 20.24 -17.79
C GLY A 3 10.45 19.67 -17.27
N PHE A 4 9.73 20.40 -16.41
CA PHE A 4 8.42 20.02 -15.90
C PHE A 4 7.34 19.85 -16.99
N SER A 5 7.32 20.68 -18.04
CA SER A 5 6.34 20.53 -19.12
C SER A 5 6.45 19.19 -19.86
N GLN A 6 7.63 18.56 -19.82
CA GLN A 6 7.87 17.24 -20.44
C GLN A 6 7.30 16.10 -19.61
N ILE A 7 7.18 16.28 -18.29
CA ILE A 7 6.69 15.23 -17.37
C ILE A 7 5.23 15.41 -16.97
N ALA A 8 4.63 16.57 -17.25
CA ALA A 8 3.29 16.93 -16.79
C ALA A 8 2.18 15.96 -17.25
N SER A 9 2.31 15.35 -18.44
CA SER A 9 1.39 14.34 -18.93
C SER A 9 1.49 13.04 -18.12
N ARG A 10 2.71 12.67 -17.71
CA ARG A 10 2.97 11.42 -16.98
C ARG A 10 2.53 11.45 -15.52
N LEU A 11 2.44 12.64 -14.91
CA LEU A 11 2.08 12.78 -13.50
C LEU A 11 0.68 12.24 -13.14
N GLY A 12 -0.22 12.12 -14.10
CA GLY A 12 -1.57 11.57 -13.89
C GLY A 12 -1.73 10.12 -14.34
N GLU A 13 -0.69 9.48 -14.83
CA GLU A 13 -0.75 8.08 -15.30
C GLU A 13 -0.80 7.08 -14.14
N GLN A 14 -0.17 7.41 -13.02
CA GLN A 14 -0.15 6.57 -11.83
C GLN A 14 -1.20 7.02 -10.83
N THR A 15 -2.08 6.11 -10.45
CA THR A 15 -3.03 6.30 -9.35
C THR A 15 -2.52 5.65 -8.07
N ILE A 16 -3.01 6.14 -6.93
CA ILE A 16 -2.63 5.68 -5.59
C ILE A 16 -3.91 5.24 -4.88
N GLU A 17 -4.05 3.96 -4.62
CA GLU A 17 -5.17 3.39 -3.90
C GLU A 17 -5.11 3.78 -2.42
N LEU A 18 -6.28 3.99 -1.81
CA LEU A 18 -6.40 4.32 -0.39
C LEU A 18 -6.88 3.11 0.41
N PRO A 19 -6.23 2.79 1.53
CA PRO A 19 -6.69 1.72 2.40
C PRO A 19 -7.90 2.18 3.24
N SER A 20 -8.99 1.43 3.23
CA SER A 20 -10.19 1.75 4.01
C SER A 20 -9.87 1.88 5.51
N TRP A 21 -8.98 1.03 6.00
CA TRP A 21 -8.59 0.97 7.42
C TRP A 21 -7.79 2.19 7.89
N ALA A 22 -7.14 2.91 7.00
CA ALA A 22 -6.42 4.13 7.36
C ALA A 22 -7.32 5.25 7.88
N PHE A 23 -8.62 5.21 7.58
CA PHE A 23 -9.60 6.18 8.09
C PHE A 23 -10.16 5.80 9.46
N GLY A 24 -10.01 4.53 9.86
CA GLY A 24 -10.40 4.03 11.17
C GLY A 24 -9.47 4.48 12.30
N ASN A 25 -9.86 4.15 13.53
CA ASN A 25 -8.98 4.35 14.68
C ASN A 25 -7.77 3.44 14.58
N SER A 26 -6.62 3.94 15.03
CA SER A 26 -5.39 3.18 15.16
C SER A 26 -4.76 3.43 16.54
N GLY A 27 -3.67 2.76 16.84
CA GLY A 27 -3.06 2.88 18.15
C GLY A 27 -1.76 2.12 18.27
N THR A 28 -1.48 1.68 19.47
CA THR A 28 -0.35 0.83 19.80
C THR A 28 -0.86 -0.61 20.02
N ARG A 29 0.04 -1.57 20.17
CA ARG A 29 -0.33 -2.94 20.59
C ARG A 29 -1.08 -3.02 21.93
N PHE A 30 -1.12 -1.93 22.70
CA PHE A 30 -1.75 -1.90 24.01
C PHE A 30 -3.14 -1.27 23.98
N LYS A 31 -3.38 -0.35 23.04
CA LYS A 31 -4.65 0.40 22.99
C LYS A 31 -4.84 1.05 21.63
N VAL A 32 -6.06 0.97 21.13
CA VAL A 32 -6.57 1.81 20.04
C VAL A 32 -7.13 3.09 20.63
N PHE A 33 -6.79 4.24 20.04
CA PHE A 33 -7.24 5.55 20.49
C PHE A 33 -8.37 6.06 19.61
N GLY A 34 -9.48 6.46 20.26
CA GLY A 34 -10.63 7.00 19.55
C GLY A 34 -10.40 8.44 19.09
N THR A 35 -10.72 8.69 17.82
CA THR A 35 -10.68 10.03 17.21
C THR A 35 -12.12 10.50 16.91
N PRO A 36 -12.50 11.75 17.22
CA PRO A 36 -13.81 12.27 16.87
C PRO A 36 -14.06 12.21 15.35
N GLY A 37 -15.23 11.75 14.95
CA GLY A 37 -15.60 11.61 13.54
C GLY A 37 -15.09 10.37 12.85
N THR A 38 -14.49 9.43 13.59
CA THR A 38 -14.06 8.13 13.03
C THR A 38 -15.22 7.42 12.31
N PRO A 39 -15.01 6.88 11.11
CA PRO A 39 -16.00 6.12 10.37
C PRO A 39 -16.42 4.85 11.14
N ARG A 40 -17.71 4.53 11.07
CA ARG A 40 -18.36 3.40 11.77
C ARG A 40 -18.72 2.26 10.83
N THR A 41 -18.77 2.55 9.54
CA THR A 41 -19.19 1.60 8.49
C THR A 41 -18.26 1.69 7.29
N PRO A 42 -18.23 0.68 6.42
CA PRO A 42 -17.48 0.74 5.16
C PRO A 42 -17.87 1.93 4.29
N GLN A 43 -19.15 2.31 4.27
CA GLN A 43 -19.64 3.48 3.53
C GLN A 43 -19.03 4.79 4.06
N GLU A 44 -18.94 4.97 5.38
CA GLU A 44 -18.32 6.14 5.98
C GLU A 44 -16.80 6.18 5.69
N LYS A 45 -16.10 5.03 5.67
CA LYS A 45 -14.69 4.94 5.27
C LYS A 45 -14.51 5.36 3.80
N ILE A 46 -15.37 4.88 2.91
CA ILE A 46 -15.36 5.24 1.49
C ILE A 46 -15.63 6.73 1.29
N ALA A 47 -16.58 7.32 2.03
CA ALA A 47 -16.88 8.75 1.98
C ALA A 47 -15.68 9.61 2.42
N ASP A 48 -14.93 9.15 3.43
CA ASP A 48 -13.69 9.81 3.88
C ASP A 48 -12.56 9.67 2.85
N ALA A 49 -12.37 8.49 2.28
CA ALA A 49 -11.42 8.25 1.19
C ALA A 49 -11.74 9.12 -0.05
N ALA A 50 -13.03 9.27 -0.37
CA ALA A 50 -13.48 10.11 -1.46
C ALA A 50 -13.09 11.60 -1.28
N GLN A 51 -12.92 12.09 -0.03
CA GLN A 51 -12.40 13.43 0.18
C GLN A 51 -10.95 13.56 -0.29
N VAL A 52 -10.11 12.54 -0.09
CA VAL A 52 -8.73 12.56 -0.59
C VAL A 52 -8.73 12.65 -2.13
N ASN A 53 -9.51 11.82 -2.80
CA ASN A 53 -9.61 11.86 -4.27
C ASN A 53 -10.18 13.18 -4.78
N LYS A 54 -11.20 13.73 -4.12
CA LYS A 54 -11.83 15.01 -4.47
C LYS A 54 -10.83 16.15 -4.58
N TYR A 55 -9.83 16.21 -3.70
CA TYR A 55 -8.85 17.29 -3.68
C TYR A 55 -7.58 16.99 -4.45
N THR A 56 -7.24 15.72 -4.67
CA THR A 56 -5.98 15.32 -5.33
C THR A 56 -6.18 14.80 -6.75
N ALA A 57 -7.32 14.18 -7.05
CA ALA A 57 -7.64 13.44 -8.28
C ALA A 57 -6.60 12.32 -8.60
N LEU A 58 -5.91 11.79 -7.59
CA LEU A 58 -4.89 10.76 -7.74
C LEU A 58 -5.26 9.44 -7.05
N SER A 59 -6.38 9.41 -6.31
CA SER A 59 -6.77 8.27 -5.49
C SER A 59 -8.18 7.78 -5.82
N PRO A 60 -8.39 7.24 -7.03
CA PRO A 60 -9.72 6.87 -7.51
C PRO A 60 -10.24 5.54 -6.95
N THR A 61 -9.44 4.79 -6.18
CA THR A 61 -9.83 3.49 -5.64
C THR A 61 -9.60 3.38 -4.14
N VAL A 62 -10.40 2.52 -3.49
CA VAL A 62 -10.34 2.22 -2.06
C VAL A 62 -10.21 0.72 -1.88
N ALA A 63 -9.15 0.29 -1.21
CA ALA A 63 -8.93 -1.10 -0.84
C ALA A 63 -9.81 -1.49 0.34
N LEU A 64 -10.36 -2.70 0.30
CA LEU A 64 -11.14 -3.29 1.38
C LEU A 64 -10.28 -4.23 2.23
N HIS A 65 -10.62 -4.35 3.51
CA HIS A 65 -10.02 -5.31 4.43
C HIS A 65 -11.12 -6.21 5.04
N ILE A 66 -11.10 -7.49 4.73
CA ILE A 66 -12.15 -8.42 5.14
C ILE A 66 -11.68 -9.20 6.37
N PRO A 67 -12.44 -9.21 7.49
CA PRO A 67 -13.86 -8.85 7.63
C PRO A 67 -14.17 -7.40 8.07
N TRP A 68 -13.19 -6.52 8.22
CA TRP A 68 -13.44 -5.14 8.72
C TRP A 68 -14.40 -4.32 7.84
N ASP A 69 -14.45 -4.62 6.54
CA ASP A 69 -15.32 -3.97 5.55
C ASP A 69 -16.39 -4.93 5.00
N LYS A 70 -16.72 -5.98 5.76
CA LYS A 70 -17.72 -6.94 5.35
C LYS A 70 -19.12 -6.32 5.32
N VAL A 71 -19.81 -6.54 4.21
CA VAL A 71 -21.19 -6.15 3.98
C VAL A 71 -21.96 -7.30 3.34
N ASP A 72 -23.29 -7.24 3.39
CA ASP A 72 -24.14 -8.25 2.75
C ASP A 72 -24.30 -8.03 1.22
N ASP A 73 -24.04 -6.82 0.73
CA ASP A 73 -24.25 -6.42 -0.68
C ASP A 73 -23.08 -5.53 -1.16
N TYR A 74 -22.13 -6.14 -1.80
CA TYR A 74 -20.96 -5.42 -2.37
C TYR A 74 -21.30 -4.66 -3.64
N ALA A 75 -22.36 -5.02 -4.37
CA ALA A 75 -22.82 -4.26 -5.51
C ALA A 75 -23.41 -2.91 -5.07
N ALA A 76 -24.17 -2.90 -3.97
CA ALA A 76 -24.65 -1.65 -3.35
C ALA A 76 -23.47 -0.81 -2.81
N LEU A 77 -22.47 -1.42 -2.18
CA LEU A 77 -21.28 -0.72 -1.71
C LEU A 77 -20.48 -0.11 -2.88
N GLY A 78 -20.33 -0.84 -4.00
CA GLY A 78 -19.68 -0.35 -5.21
C GLY A 78 -20.44 0.81 -5.86
N SER A 79 -21.78 0.76 -5.86
CA SER A 79 -22.63 1.87 -6.33
C SER A 79 -22.42 3.11 -5.46
N PHE A 80 -22.41 2.93 -4.14
CA PHE A 80 -22.15 4.01 -3.19
C PHE A 80 -20.76 4.64 -3.42
N ALA A 81 -19.72 3.83 -3.61
CA ALA A 81 -18.38 4.32 -3.91
C ALA A 81 -18.37 5.17 -5.20
N LYS A 82 -19.01 4.68 -6.25
CA LYS A 82 -19.12 5.39 -7.53
C LYS A 82 -19.84 6.73 -7.40
N ASP A 83 -20.91 6.80 -6.62
CA ASP A 83 -21.64 8.04 -6.37
C ASP A 83 -20.79 9.08 -5.61
N HIS A 84 -19.76 8.62 -4.90
CA HIS A 84 -18.78 9.48 -4.22
C HIS A 84 -17.51 9.74 -5.05
N GLY A 85 -17.45 9.27 -6.30
CA GLY A 85 -16.33 9.51 -7.22
C GLY A 85 -15.10 8.63 -6.99
N VAL A 86 -15.27 7.46 -6.36
CA VAL A 86 -14.24 6.43 -6.20
C VAL A 86 -14.78 5.06 -6.58
N ALA A 87 -13.91 4.05 -6.68
CA ALA A 87 -14.28 2.66 -6.91
C ALA A 87 -13.71 1.77 -5.81
N LEU A 88 -14.27 0.57 -5.66
CA LEU A 88 -13.67 -0.47 -4.82
C LEU A 88 -12.48 -1.10 -5.56
N GLY A 89 -11.42 -1.39 -4.82
CA GLY A 89 -10.16 -1.88 -5.37
C GLY A 89 -9.69 -3.18 -4.74
N THR A 90 -8.42 -3.23 -4.33
CA THR A 90 -7.77 -4.40 -3.72
C THR A 90 -8.57 -4.96 -2.56
N VAL A 91 -8.62 -6.29 -2.43
CA VAL A 91 -9.17 -6.97 -1.26
C VAL A 91 -8.03 -7.55 -0.43
N ASN A 92 -7.96 -7.14 0.83
CA ASN A 92 -6.98 -7.61 1.81
C ASN A 92 -7.64 -8.63 2.76
N SER A 93 -6.97 -9.76 2.95
CA SER A 93 -7.45 -10.81 3.86
C SER A 93 -6.96 -10.57 5.29
N ASN A 94 -7.77 -10.97 6.29
CA ASN A 94 -7.40 -10.95 7.70
C ASN A 94 -7.36 -12.39 8.25
N THR A 95 -6.18 -12.88 8.44
CA THR A 95 -5.93 -14.20 9.04
C THR A 95 -5.05 -14.09 10.29
N PHE A 96 -5.21 -13.00 11.06
CA PHE A 96 -4.37 -12.71 12.22
C PHE A 96 -5.14 -12.27 13.48
N GLN A 97 -6.46 -12.04 13.41
CA GLN A 97 -7.25 -11.59 14.56
C GLN A 97 -8.08 -12.70 15.22
N ASP A 98 -8.37 -13.79 14.52
CA ASP A 98 -9.14 -14.91 15.07
C ASP A 98 -8.32 -15.70 16.11
N ASP A 99 -8.94 -16.11 17.20
CA ASP A 99 -8.31 -16.87 18.30
C ASP A 99 -7.66 -18.17 17.83
N ASP A 100 -8.21 -18.80 16.78
CA ASP A 100 -7.68 -20.02 16.18
C ASP A 100 -6.29 -19.81 15.56
N TYR A 101 -5.95 -18.56 15.15
CA TYR A 101 -4.69 -18.26 14.48
C TYR A 101 -3.50 -18.02 15.42
N LYS A 102 -3.65 -18.27 16.71
CA LYS A 102 -2.59 -18.10 17.70
C LYS A 102 -1.26 -18.79 17.33
N PHE A 103 -1.32 -19.91 16.62
CA PHE A 103 -0.13 -20.68 16.18
C PHE A 103 0.12 -20.58 14.67
N GLY A 104 -0.46 -19.58 14.03
CA GLY A 104 -0.44 -19.36 12.60
C GLY A 104 -1.79 -19.62 11.94
N SER A 105 -1.94 -19.18 10.73
CA SER A 105 -3.12 -19.33 9.88
C SER A 105 -2.86 -20.32 8.75
N LEU A 106 -2.27 -19.85 7.63
CA LEU A 106 -1.90 -20.68 6.49
C LEU A 106 -0.75 -21.67 6.82
N THR A 107 0.00 -21.42 7.88
CA THR A 107 1.10 -22.28 8.36
C THR A 107 0.72 -23.15 9.56
N HIS A 108 -0.52 -23.05 10.07
CA HIS A 108 -0.97 -23.74 11.27
C HIS A 108 -0.80 -25.26 11.17
N ILE A 109 -0.44 -25.92 12.27
CA ILE A 109 -0.22 -27.39 12.31
C ILE A 109 -1.52 -28.16 12.11
N ASP A 110 -2.64 -27.66 12.64
CA ASP A 110 -3.96 -28.27 12.45
C ASP A 110 -4.49 -27.98 11.03
N PRO A 111 -4.75 -29.01 10.22
CA PRO A 111 -5.25 -28.84 8.86
C PRO A 111 -6.65 -28.18 8.81
N LYS A 112 -7.45 -28.29 9.87
CA LYS A 112 -8.79 -27.65 9.92
C LYS A 112 -8.66 -26.14 10.04
N ILE A 113 -7.71 -25.64 10.84
CA ILE A 113 -7.46 -24.20 10.98
C ILE A 113 -6.85 -23.65 9.70
N ARG A 114 -5.91 -24.39 9.06
CA ARG A 114 -5.42 -23.99 7.74
C ARG A 114 -6.54 -23.90 6.70
N GLN A 115 -7.47 -24.88 6.69
CA GLN A 115 -8.60 -24.85 5.76
C GLN A 115 -9.51 -23.64 6.03
N LYS A 116 -9.80 -23.31 7.31
CA LYS A 116 -10.54 -22.10 7.68
C LYS A 116 -9.88 -20.84 7.11
N ALA A 117 -8.55 -20.73 7.23
CA ALA A 117 -7.82 -19.60 6.65
C ALA A 117 -7.88 -19.59 5.11
N ILE A 118 -7.76 -20.73 4.45
CA ILE A 118 -7.91 -20.86 3.00
C ILE A 118 -9.33 -20.47 2.56
N ASP A 119 -10.35 -20.93 3.27
CA ASP A 119 -11.76 -20.60 2.97
C ASP A 119 -12.03 -19.10 3.11
N HIS A 120 -11.39 -18.42 4.07
CA HIS A 120 -11.44 -16.96 4.16
C HIS A 120 -10.83 -16.27 2.92
N HIS A 121 -9.72 -16.78 2.39
CA HIS A 121 -9.17 -16.25 1.14
C HIS A 121 -10.09 -16.54 -0.06
N PHE A 122 -10.80 -17.67 -0.07
CA PHE A 122 -11.82 -17.94 -1.09
C PHE A 122 -12.97 -16.92 -1.00
N GLU A 123 -13.45 -16.59 0.20
CA GLU A 123 -14.42 -15.51 0.41
C GLU A 123 -13.88 -14.17 -0.16
N CYS A 124 -12.63 -13.81 0.13
CA CYS A 124 -12.00 -12.61 -0.42
C CYS A 124 -11.93 -12.62 -1.97
N ILE A 125 -11.66 -13.78 -2.59
CA ILE A 125 -11.65 -13.94 -4.05
C ILE A 125 -13.07 -13.78 -4.62
N ASP A 126 -14.09 -14.30 -3.95
CA ASP A 126 -15.49 -14.14 -4.38
C ASP A 126 -15.91 -12.67 -4.31
N ILE A 127 -15.55 -11.94 -3.24
CA ILE A 127 -15.74 -10.48 -3.12
C ILE A 127 -15.01 -9.74 -4.24
N LEU A 128 -13.73 -10.08 -4.46
CA LEU A 128 -12.90 -9.48 -5.51
C LEU A 128 -13.55 -9.62 -6.90
N THR A 129 -14.17 -10.78 -7.14
CA THR A 129 -14.90 -11.06 -8.38
C THR A 129 -16.17 -10.21 -8.48
N GLU A 130 -16.95 -10.10 -7.40
CA GLU A 130 -18.19 -9.33 -7.34
C GLU A 130 -17.96 -7.84 -7.59
N ILE A 131 -16.91 -7.27 -6.99
CA ILE A 131 -16.59 -5.85 -7.18
C ILE A 131 -15.80 -5.56 -8.47
N GLY A 132 -15.39 -6.61 -9.20
CA GLY A 132 -14.63 -6.47 -10.46
C GLY A 132 -13.19 -5.98 -10.26
N ALA A 133 -12.61 -6.18 -9.07
CA ALA A 133 -11.24 -5.78 -8.78
C ALA A 133 -10.24 -6.90 -9.09
N ARG A 134 -8.93 -6.57 -9.05
CA ARG A 134 -7.88 -7.43 -9.56
C ARG A 134 -7.06 -8.13 -8.48
N ASP A 135 -6.69 -7.40 -7.44
CA ASP A 135 -5.63 -7.81 -6.52
C ASP A 135 -6.17 -8.38 -5.21
N LEU A 136 -5.89 -9.67 -4.95
CA LEU A 136 -5.99 -10.25 -3.63
C LEU A 136 -4.66 -10.03 -2.91
N LYS A 137 -4.63 -9.23 -1.86
CA LYS A 137 -3.44 -9.00 -1.05
C LYS A 137 -3.46 -9.88 0.20
N ILE A 138 -2.34 -10.53 0.45
CA ILE A 138 -2.14 -11.45 1.58
C ILE A 138 -0.97 -10.93 2.40
N TRP A 139 -1.24 -10.52 3.63
CA TRP A 139 -0.26 -10.29 4.67
C TRP A 139 -0.48 -11.32 5.79
N LEU A 140 0.60 -11.91 6.31
CA LEU A 140 0.53 -12.95 7.32
C LEU A 140 1.23 -12.55 8.61
N ALA A 141 0.52 -12.74 9.73
CA ALA A 141 1.11 -12.63 11.06
C ALA A 141 1.75 -13.95 11.56
N ASP A 142 1.73 -14.97 10.72
CA ASP A 142 2.29 -16.30 11.02
C ASP A 142 3.79 -16.21 11.26
N GLY A 143 4.32 -16.93 12.26
CA GLY A 143 5.75 -16.93 12.52
C GLY A 143 6.20 -17.79 13.68
N THR A 144 7.53 -17.87 13.85
CA THR A 144 8.19 -18.55 14.97
C THR A 144 9.64 -18.06 15.11
N ASN A 145 10.17 -18.01 16.33
CA ASN A 145 11.49 -17.47 16.58
C ASN A 145 12.63 -18.49 16.46
N TYR A 146 12.39 -19.76 16.79
CA TYR A 146 13.43 -20.79 16.83
C TYR A 146 12.83 -22.20 16.76
N PRO A 147 13.62 -23.22 16.41
CA PRO A 147 13.13 -24.59 16.20
C PRO A 147 12.39 -25.22 17.39
N GLY A 148 12.63 -24.73 18.60
CA GLY A 148 11.92 -25.20 19.80
C GLY A 148 10.49 -24.69 19.93
N GLN A 149 10.14 -23.59 19.24
CA GLN A 149 8.78 -23.09 19.18
C GLN A 149 7.96 -23.72 18.04
N GLY A 150 8.61 -24.10 16.96
CA GLY A 150 7.92 -24.70 15.84
C GLY A 150 8.88 -25.26 14.79
N ASP A 151 8.36 -26.15 13.96
CA ASP A 151 9.08 -26.71 12.83
C ASP A 151 9.08 -25.69 11.67
N ILE A 152 10.20 -24.97 11.51
CA ILE A 152 10.37 -23.91 10.51
C ILE A 152 10.15 -24.44 9.09
N ARG A 153 10.72 -25.60 8.74
CA ARG A 153 10.56 -26.18 7.39
C ARG A 153 9.13 -26.62 7.14
N GLY A 154 8.52 -27.32 8.09
CA GLY A 154 7.14 -27.75 7.98
C GLY A 154 6.16 -26.56 7.91
N ARG A 155 6.49 -25.40 8.51
CA ARG A 155 5.70 -24.18 8.34
C ARG A 155 5.77 -23.65 6.90
N GLN A 156 6.96 -23.63 6.30
CA GLN A 156 7.14 -23.22 4.90
C GLN A 156 6.45 -24.18 3.93
N ASP A 157 6.53 -25.50 4.16
CA ASP A 157 5.82 -26.50 3.34
C ASP A 157 4.30 -26.29 3.38
N ARG A 158 3.74 -26.03 4.59
CA ARG A 158 2.31 -25.76 4.76
C ARG A 158 1.90 -24.43 4.13
N LEU A 159 2.75 -23.39 4.20
CA LEU A 159 2.52 -22.10 3.53
C LEU A 159 2.44 -22.31 2.01
N ALA A 160 3.41 -22.99 1.43
CA ALA A 160 3.45 -23.27 -0.01
C ALA A 160 2.20 -24.03 -0.49
N ASP A 161 1.78 -25.08 0.24
CA ASP A 161 0.55 -25.85 -0.05
C ASP A 161 -0.70 -24.96 0.03
N SER A 162 -0.80 -24.13 1.07
CA SER A 162 -1.95 -23.25 1.27
C SER A 162 -2.03 -22.17 0.18
N LEU A 163 -0.92 -21.51 -0.13
CA LEU A 163 -0.86 -20.52 -1.20
C LEU A 163 -1.16 -21.11 -2.58
N ALA A 164 -0.71 -22.35 -2.85
CA ALA A 164 -1.03 -23.04 -4.10
C ALA A 164 -2.54 -23.28 -4.26
N LYS A 165 -3.25 -23.64 -3.17
CA LYS A 165 -4.72 -23.80 -3.19
C LYS A 165 -5.43 -22.47 -3.44
N ILE A 166 -4.98 -21.39 -2.80
CA ILE A 166 -5.54 -20.04 -3.00
C ILE A 166 -5.29 -19.58 -4.44
N TYR A 167 -4.06 -19.74 -4.93
CA TYR A 167 -3.69 -19.35 -6.29
C TYR A 167 -4.48 -20.11 -7.36
N ALA A 168 -4.79 -21.38 -7.14
CA ALA A 168 -5.62 -22.17 -8.05
C ALA A 168 -7.08 -21.66 -8.14
N ARG A 169 -7.55 -20.87 -7.17
CA ARG A 169 -8.91 -20.33 -7.10
C ARG A 169 -9.05 -18.95 -7.77
N ILE A 170 -7.97 -18.15 -7.89
CA ILE A 170 -8.04 -16.81 -8.49
C ILE A 170 -8.42 -16.88 -9.97
N GLY A 171 -9.23 -15.92 -10.43
CA GLY A 171 -9.66 -15.79 -11.82
C GLY A 171 -8.52 -15.38 -12.76
N GLU A 172 -8.76 -15.47 -14.08
CA GLU A 172 -7.74 -15.21 -15.12
C GLU A 172 -7.18 -13.78 -15.05
N ASN A 173 -8.01 -12.80 -14.67
CA ASN A 173 -7.64 -11.38 -14.56
C ASN A 173 -7.28 -10.97 -13.11
N GLN A 174 -7.24 -11.91 -12.17
CA GLN A 174 -6.91 -11.63 -10.78
C GLN A 174 -5.45 -11.99 -10.48
N ARG A 175 -4.87 -11.31 -9.49
CA ARG A 175 -3.51 -11.53 -9.03
C ARG A 175 -3.51 -11.83 -7.53
N LEU A 176 -2.60 -12.71 -7.11
CA LEU A 176 -2.27 -12.92 -5.71
C LEU A 176 -1.03 -12.08 -5.41
N VAL A 177 -1.11 -11.19 -4.44
CA VAL A 177 -0.01 -10.30 -4.06
C VAL A 177 0.37 -10.60 -2.62
N LEU A 178 1.58 -11.16 -2.42
CA LEU A 178 2.07 -11.60 -1.12
C LEU A 178 2.98 -10.55 -0.51
N ASP A 179 2.54 -9.98 0.59
CA ASP A 179 3.30 -9.06 1.41
C ASP A 179 4.26 -9.81 2.35
N TYR A 180 5.30 -9.12 2.83
CA TYR A 180 6.30 -9.64 3.76
C TYR A 180 6.61 -8.62 4.84
N LYS A 181 6.96 -9.11 6.03
CA LYS A 181 7.34 -8.26 7.16
C LYS A 181 8.33 -9.01 8.05
N PHE A 182 9.45 -8.38 8.41
CA PHE A 182 10.56 -9.10 9.06
C PHE A 182 10.26 -9.55 10.50
N PHE A 183 9.44 -8.80 11.28
CA PHE A 183 8.93 -9.19 12.59
C PHE A 183 7.63 -8.42 12.89
N GLU A 184 6.91 -8.81 13.94
CA GLU A 184 5.57 -8.36 14.31
C GLU A 184 4.46 -9.15 13.55
N PRO A 185 3.21 -9.08 14.02
CA PRO A 185 2.65 -8.18 15.06
C PRO A 185 2.98 -8.57 16.49
N ALA A 186 3.58 -9.70 16.73
CA ALA A 186 4.06 -10.10 18.04
C ALA A 186 5.58 -10.01 18.11
N PHE A 187 6.19 -10.55 19.14
CA PHE A 187 7.65 -10.54 19.33
C PHE A 187 8.30 -11.75 18.68
N TYR A 188 7.94 -12.06 17.43
CA TYR A 188 8.48 -13.18 16.71
C TYR A 188 8.83 -12.83 15.27
N HIS A 189 9.69 -13.64 14.70
CA HIS A 189 10.05 -13.63 13.31
C HIS A 189 8.89 -14.20 12.47
N THR A 190 8.48 -13.51 11.42
CA THR A 190 7.38 -13.97 10.56
C THR A 190 7.82 -15.10 9.63
N ASP A 191 6.85 -15.86 9.10
CA ASP A 191 7.13 -16.91 8.12
C ASP A 191 7.47 -16.36 6.72
N VAL A 192 7.13 -15.08 6.45
CA VAL A 192 7.52 -14.35 5.24
C VAL A 192 8.25 -13.07 5.66
N PRO A 193 9.53 -13.17 6.09
CA PRO A 193 10.22 -12.05 6.74
C PRO A 193 10.82 -11.02 5.79
N ASP A 194 11.01 -11.38 4.54
CA ASP A 194 11.73 -10.55 3.56
C ASP A 194 11.25 -10.81 2.12
N TRP A 195 11.65 -9.90 1.23
CA TRP A 195 11.30 -9.98 -0.18
C TRP A 195 11.77 -11.27 -0.87
N GLY A 196 12.91 -11.83 -0.45
CA GLY A 196 13.44 -13.07 -1.03
C GLY A 196 12.58 -14.28 -0.67
N THR A 197 12.12 -14.37 0.57
CA THR A 197 11.17 -15.39 1.02
C THR A 197 9.82 -15.25 0.30
N SER A 198 9.29 -14.03 0.20
CA SER A 198 8.06 -13.76 -0.56
C SER A 198 8.23 -14.13 -2.04
N TYR A 199 9.37 -13.73 -2.65
CA TYR A 199 9.69 -14.09 -4.03
C TYR A 199 9.71 -15.60 -4.27
N VAL A 200 10.34 -16.37 -3.38
CA VAL A 200 10.40 -17.84 -3.51
C VAL A 200 8.98 -18.44 -3.55
N GLN A 201 8.08 -17.97 -2.68
CA GLN A 201 6.69 -18.45 -2.64
C GLN A 201 5.95 -18.08 -3.94
N VAL A 202 5.98 -16.82 -4.36
CA VAL A 202 5.21 -16.36 -5.53
C VAL A 202 5.80 -16.88 -6.86
N ALA A 203 7.11 -17.08 -6.95
CA ALA A 203 7.75 -17.63 -8.14
C ALA A 203 7.34 -19.08 -8.41
N ALA A 204 7.09 -19.86 -7.34
CA ALA A 204 6.64 -21.24 -7.44
C ALA A 204 5.17 -21.36 -7.90
N LEU A 205 4.35 -20.31 -7.73
CA LEU A 205 2.93 -20.33 -8.06
C LEU A 205 2.63 -20.03 -9.54
N GLY A 206 3.31 -19.04 -10.12
CA GLY A 206 3.09 -18.64 -11.51
C GLY A 206 3.12 -17.12 -11.74
N GLU A 207 2.76 -16.69 -12.95
CA GLU A 207 2.93 -15.30 -13.40
C GLU A 207 2.07 -14.30 -12.63
N ARG A 208 0.85 -14.70 -12.24
CA ARG A 208 -0.12 -13.84 -11.53
C ARG A 208 0.08 -13.82 -10.01
N ALA A 209 1.10 -14.49 -9.48
CA ALA A 209 1.55 -14.37 -8.10
C ALA A 209 2.73 -13.41 -8.04
N LEU A 210 2.59 -12.35 -7.27
CA LEU A 210 3.49 -11.20 -7.22
C LEU A 210 3.81 -10.83 -5.76
N VAL A 211 4.84 -10.03 -5.58
CA VAL A 211 5.26 -9.50 -4.27
C VAL A 211 4.63 -8.13 -4.04
N CYS A 212 4.07 -7.90 -2.86
CA CYS A 212 3.83 -6.56 -2.33
C CYS A 212 5.11 -6.05 -1.66
N LEU A 213 5.48 -4.82 -1.94
CA LEU A 213 6.57 -4.15 -1.25
C LEU A 213 5.98 -3.05 -0.35
N ASP A 214 5.84 -3.36 0.93
CA ASP A 214 5.55 -2.35 1.94
C ASP A 214 6.84 -1.64 2.36
N THR A 215 6.82 -0.29 2.31
CA THR A 215 8.03 0.51 2.60
C THR A 215 8.37 0.53 4.10
N GLY A 216 7.41 0.21 4.98
CA GLY A 216 7.58 0.09 6.42
C GLY A 216 8.14 -1.27 6.89
N HIS A 217 7.97 -2.32 6.09
CA HIS A 217 8.24 -3.71 6.47
C HIS A 217 9.71 -4.13 6.37
N HIS A 218 10.64 -3.21 6.57
CA HIS A 218 12.07 -3.46 6.43
C HIS A 218 12.85 -3.08 7.68
N ALA A 219 13.91 -3.83 7.97
CA ALA A 219 14.87 -3.45 9.00
C ALA A 219 15.52 -2.09 8.68
N PRO A 220 15.89 -1.27 9.69
CA PRO A 220 16.64 -0.05 9.47
C PRO A 220 17.88 -0.27 8.61
N GLY A 221 18.13 0.61 7.64
CA GLY A 221 19.28 0.52 6.73
C GLY A 221 19.10 -0.41 5.52
N THR A 222 17.94 -1.02 5.34
CA THR A 222 17.66 -1.81 4.14
C THR A 222 17.62 -0.92 2.90
N ASN A 223 18.33 -1.34 1.85
CA ASN A 223 18.31 -0.70 0.54
C ASN A 223 17.05 -1.15 -0.22
N ILE A 224 15.96 -0.37 -0.10
CA ILE A 224 14.67 -0.72 -0.68
C ILE A 224 14.66 -0.54 -2.20
N GLU A 225 15.33 0.49 -2.74
CA GLU A 225 15.43 0.71 -4.18
C GLU A 225 16.14 -0.46 -4.89
N PHE A 226 17.09 -1.13 -4.22
CA PHE A 226 17.68 -2.36 -4.73
C PHE A 226 16.65 -3.49 -4.85
N ILE A 227 15.79 -3.65 -3.83
CA ILE A 227 14.71 -4.65 -3.84
C ILE A 227 13.74 -4.37 -5.00
N VAL A 228 13.35 -3.11 -5.18
CA VAL A 228 12.50 -2.67 -6.30
C VAL A 228 13.12 -3.05 -7.64
N ALA A 229 14.38 -2.70 -7.86
CA ALA A 229 15.10 -3.03 -9.09
C ALA A 229 15.15 -4.53 -9.34
N GLN A 230 15.37 -5.35 -8.29
CA GLN A 230 15.39 -6.81 -8.43
C GLN A 230 14.02 -7.38 -8.77
N LEU A 231 12.97 -6.97 -8.06
CA LEU A 231 11.62 -7.49 -8.27
C LEU A 231 11.07 -7.09 -9.65
N LEU A 232 11.37 -5.87 -10.13
CA LEU A 232 11.04 -5.44 -11.50
C LEU A 232 11.77 -6.28 -12.54
N ARG A 233 13.10 -6.47 -12.38
CA ARG A 233 13.91 -7.31 -13.27
C ARG A 233 13.40 -8.74 -13.36
N LEU A 234 12.84 -9.26 -12.27
CA LEU A 234 12.29 -10.62 -12.17
C LEU A 234 10.80 -10.70 -12.61
N GLY A 235 10.16 -9.56 -12.94
CA GLY A 235 8.73 -9.50 -13.26
C GLY A 235 7.82 -9.91 -12.10
N LYS A 236 8.24 -9.60 -10.86
CA LYS A 236 7.53 -10.04 -9.65
C LYS A 236 7.13 -8.93 -8.69
N LEU A 237 7.36 -7.66 -9.01
CA LEU A 237 6.80 -6.55 -8.24
C LEU A 237 5.34 -6.34 -8.65
N GLY A 238 4.40 -6.58 -7.74
CA GLY A 238 2.96 -6.45 -7.98
C GLY A 238 2.36 -5.16 -7.47
N SER A 239 2.75 -4.75 -6.26
CA SER A 239 2.23 -3.54 -5.64
C SER A 239 3.21 -2.94 -4.64
N PHE A 240 2.94 -1.68 -4.31
CA PHE A 240 3.49 -1.01 -3.13
C PHE A 240 2.42 -0.79 -2.08
N ASP A 241 2.86 -0.80 -0.80
CA ASP A 241 2.19 -0.21 0.34
C ASP A 241 3.11 0.89 0.88
N PHE A 242 2.76 2.15 0.57
CA PHE A 242 3.58 3.30 0.92
C PHE A 242 3.26 3.83 2.31
N ASN A 243 4.27 3.90 3.14
CA ASN A 243 4.31 4.61 4.42
C ASN A 243 5.74 5.11 4.67
N SER A 244 6.02 5.62 5.86
CA SER A 244 7.38 5.90 6.32
C SER A 244 7.60 5.26 7.68
N ARG A 245 8.85 4.93 7.96
CA ARG A 245 9.29 4.31 9.22
C ARG A 245 10.61 4.88 9.69
N PHE A 246 10.86 4.79 10.99
CA PHE A 246 12.17 4.96 11.59
C PHE A 246 12.69 3.66 12.19
N TYR A 247 11.87 2.92 12.93
CA TYR A 247 12.33 1.80 13.75
C TYR A 247 11.69 0.47 13.35
N ALA A 248 10.40 0.49 13.08
CA ALA A 248 9.60 -0.68 12.74
C ALA A 248 8.52 -0.25 11.76
N ASP A 249 7.37 -0.92 11.79
CA ASP A 249 6.20 -0.56 11.03
C ASP A 249 5.48 0.62 11.69
N ASP A 250 6.02 1.78 11.50
CA ASP A 250 5.55 3.01 12.17
C ASP A 250 4.34 3.63 11.46
N ASP A 251 4.05 3.24 10.23
CA ASP A 251 2.94 3.73 9.37
C ASP A 251 2.83 5.25 9.28
N LEU A 252 3.97 5.93 9.26
CA LEU A 252 4.04 7.39 9.22
C LEU A 252 3.64 7.95 7.85
N ILE A 253 3.38 9.25 7.79
CA ILE A 253 3.17 9.99 6.54
C ILE A 253 4.28 9.67 5.54
N VAL A 254 3.90 9.28 4.34
CA VAL A 254 4.83 8.86 3.28
C VAL A 254 5.88 9.93 3.01
N GLY A 255 7.15 9.54 3.00
CA GLY A 255 8.28 10.44 2.78
C GLY A 255 8.66 11.32 3.99
N ALA A 256 7.97 11.21 5.14
CA ALA A 256 8.28 12.04 6.30
C ALA A 256 9.61 11.68 6.97
N ALA A 257 9.97 10.39 6.96
CA ALA A 257 11.22 9.93 7.57
C ALA A 257 12.43 10.08 6.64
N ASP A 258 12.30 9.68 5.37
CA ASP A 258 13.37 9.74 4.36
C ASP A 258 12.79 10.05 2.97
N PRO A 259 12.60 11.33 2.62
CA PRO A 259 12.10 11.70 1.30
C PRO A 259 13.07 11.35 0.18
N PHE A 260 14.38 11.27 0.45
CA PHE A 260 15.36 10.86 -0.55
C PHE A 260 15.26 9.36 -0.86
N GLN A 261 14.96 8.51 0.12
CA GLN A 261 14.68 7.09 -0.13
C GLN A 261 13.42 6.92 -1.00
N LEU A 262 12.34 7.65 -0.70
CA LEU A 262 11.12 7.64 -1.51
C LEU A 262 11.41 8.04 -2.97
N PHE A 263 12.20 9.10 -3.17
CA PHE A 263 12.64 9.53 -4.51
C PHE A 263 13.40 8.42 -5.24
N ARG A 264 14.37 7.76 -4.59
CA ARG A 264 15.16 6.67 -5.19
C ARG A 264 14.29 5.45 -5.54
N ILE A 265 13.35 5.09 -4.67
CA ILE A 265 12.37 4.04 -4.93
C ILE A 265 11.57 4.35 -6.20
N LEU A 266 10.97 5.54 -6.27
CA LEU A 266 10.16 5.97 -7.41
C LEU A 266 10.98 6.08 -8.69
N TYR A 267 12.24 6.52 -8.60
CA TYR A 267 13.17 6.50 -9.73
C TYR A 267 13.36 5.08 -10.28
N GLU A 268 13.62 4.10 -9.43
CA GLU A 268 13.76 2.70 -9.87
C GLU A 268 12.47 2.14 -10.47
N VAL A 269 11.30 2.49 -9.93
CA VAL A 269 10.00 2.11 -10.51
C VAL A 269 9.83 2.68 -11.92
N ILE A 270 10.14 3.97 -12.11
CA ILE A 270 10.03 4.65 -13.41
C ILE A 270 11.02 4.05 -14.41
N ARG A 271 12.28 3.88 -14.00
CA ARG A 271 13.33 3.33 -14.87
C ARG A 271 13.09 1.87 -15.22
N GLY A 272 12.54 1.09 -14.30
CA GLY A 272 12.23 -0.33 -14.49
C GLY A 272 10.92 -0.59 -15.26
N GLY A 273 10.22 0.46 -15.71
CA GLY A 273 8.97 0.34 -16.47
C GLY A 273 7.76 -0.03 -15.62
N GLY A 274 7.84 0.10 -14.30
CA GLY A 274 6.73 -0.21 -13.38
C GLY A 274 5.75 0.95 -13.16
N TYR A 275 6.05 2.15 -13.67
CA TYR A 275 5.24 3.35 -13.47
C TYR A 275 4.22 3.55 -14.59
N GLY A 276 3.01 4.02 -14.20
CA GLY A 276 1.96 4.39 -15.12
C GLY A 276 1.13 3.21 -15.64
N THR A 277 0.26 3.48 -16.60
CA THR A 277 -0.69 2.50 -17.13
C THR A 277 -0.05 1.32 -17.87
N GLU A 278 1.18 1.50 -18.35
CA GLU A 278 1.94 0.42 -19.00
C GLU A 278 2.71 -0.46 -18.00
N GLY A 279 2.90 0.05 -16.77
CA GLY A 279 3.78 -0.54 -15.75
C GLY A 279 3.05 -1.43 -14.80
N ASP A 280 2.01 -1.97 -14.88
CA ASP A 280 1.25 -2.99 -14.09
C ASP A 280 1.57 -3.11 -12.57
N VAL A 281 2.31 -2.14 -11.98
CA VAL A 281 2.60 -2.07 -10.55
C VAL A 281 1.57 -1.18 -9.87
N ALA A 282 0.80 -1.74 -8.95
CA ALA A 282 -0.19 -0.99 -8.20
C ALA A 282 0.48 -0.16 -7.08
N PHE A 283 0.00 1.07 -6.88
CA PHE A 283 0.39 1.91 -5.75
C PHE A 283 -0.76 1.99 -4.77
N MET A 284 -0.50 1.68 -3.51
CA MET A 284 -1.41 1.90 -2.39
C MET A 284 -0.67 2.64 -1.27
N LEU A 285 -1.39 3.39 -0.46
CA LEU A 285 -0.88 3.85 0.84
C LEU A 285 -1.14 2.77 1.89
N ASP A 286 -0.26 2.71 2.90
CA ASP A 286 -0.55 2.03 4.17
C ASP A 286 -0.20 2.91 5.38
N GLN A 287 -0.21 4.22 5.17
CA GLN A 287 -0.07 5.22 6.23
C GLN A 287 -1.34 5.24 7.09
N CYS A 288 -1.21 4.95 8.38
CA CYS A 288 -2.35 4.97 9.29
C CYS A 288 -1.97 5.26 10.76
N HIS A 289 -0.92 6.03 10.99
CA HIS A 289 -0.45 6.38 12.32
C HIS A 289 -1.55 7.03 13.18
N ASN A 290 -1.50 6.82 14.50
CA ASN A 290 -2.58 7.20 15.41
C ASN A 290 -2.52 8.64 15.93
N VAL A 291 -1.53 9.42 15.52
CA VAL A 291 -1.34 10.81 15.99
C VAL A 291 -1.96 11.82 15.03
N GLU A 292 -1.83 11.60 13.73
CA GLU A 292 -2.32 12.50 12.71
C GLU A 292 -3.83 12.35 12.46
N ASP A 293 -4.49 13.46 12.13
CA ASP A 293 -5.84 13.43 11.56
C ASP A 293 -5.83 12.64 10.24
N LYS A 294 -6.74 11.68 10.11
CA LYS A 294 -6.69 10.64 9.07
C LYS A 294 -6.75 11.20 7.64
N ILE A 295 -7.78 11.95 7.29
CA ILE A 295 -7.98 12.46 5.94
C ILE A 295 -6.85 13.42 5.53
N PRO A 296 -6.47 14.44 6.33
CA PRO A 296 -5.33 15.30 5.99
C PRO A 296 -4.01 14.55 5.89
N GLY A 297 -3.80 13.50 6.71
CA GLY A 297 -2.63 12.62 6.65
C GLY A 297 -2.54 11.90 5.31
N GLN A 298 -3.66 11.32 4.83
CA GLN A 298 -3.72 10.67 3.51
C GLN A 298 -3.50 11.67 2.38
N ILE A 299 -4.11 12.87 2.43
CA ILE A 299 -3.86 13.93 1.43
C ILE A 299 -2.36 14.27 1.40
N ARG A 300 -1.72 14.44 2.56
CA ARG A 300 -0.29 14.75 2.63
C ARG A 300 0.56 13.64 2.03
N SER A 301 0.25 12.38 2.33
CA SER A 301 0.96 11.22 1.78
C SER A 301 0.86 11.15 0.26
N VAL A 302 -0.34 11.34 -0.31
CA VAL A 302 -0.55 11.41 -1.77
C VAL A 302 0.28 12.53 -2.41
N LEU A 303 0.28 13.72 -1.80
CA LEU A 303 1.05 14.87 -2.30
C LEU A 303 2.57 14.63 -2.24
N ASN A 304 3.06 13.95 -1.21
CA ASN A 304 4.47 13.62 -1.09
C ASN A 304 4.89 12.58 -2.14
N VAL A 305 4.07 11.56 -2.41
CA VAL A 305 4.31 10.62 -3.52
C VAL A 305 4.32 11.37 -4.86
N GLN A 306 3.36 12.26 -5.10
CA GLN A 306 3.31 13.07 -6.32
C GLN A 306 4.57 13.94 -6.49
N GLU A 307 5.03 14.60 -5.42
CA GLU A 307 6.22 15.47 -5.45
C GLU A 307 7.48 14.66 -5.77
N MET A 308 7.69 13.52 -5.10
CA MET A 308 8.87 12.69 -5.34
C MET A 308 8.81 12.01 -6.71
N THR A 309 7.62 11.65 -7.19
CA THR A 309 7.42 11.16 -8.56
C THR A 309 7.81 12.22 -9.60
N ALA A 310 7.36 13.46 -9.41
CA ALA A 310 7.71 14.57 -10.32
C ALA A 310 9.24 14.76 -10.40
N ARG A 311 9.92 14.75 -9.27
CA ARG A 311 11.40 14.83 -9.21
C ARG A 311 12.07 13.63 -9.87
N ALA A 312 11.57 12.42 -9.65
CA ALA A 312 12.11 11.20 -10.25
C ALA A 312 11.94 11.19 -11.79
N LEU A 313 10.83 11.71 -12.30
CA LEU A 313 10.59 11.87 -13.73
C LEU A 313 11.51 12.92 -14.39
N LEU A 314 12.07 13.86 -13.62
CA LEU A 314 13.02 14.89 -14.12
C LEU A 314 14.46 14.34 -14.27
N VAL A 315 14.77 13.16 -13.76
CA VAL A 315 16.11 12.59 -13.92
C VAL A 315 16.40 12.35 -15.40
N ASP A 316 17.50 12.91 -15.89
CA ASP A 316 18.00 12.63 -17.24
C ASP A 316 18.60 11.21 -17.26
N GLY A 317 17.78 10.23 -17.63
CA GLY A 317 18.16 8.82 -17.63
C GLY A 317 19.27 8.48 -18.61
N ASP A 318 19.35 9.19 -19.75
CA ASP A 318 20.40 8.96 -20.77
C ASP A 318 21.74 9.51 -20.29
N ALA A 319 21.76 10.73 -19.74
CA ALA A 319 22.95 11.30 -19.15
C ALA A 319 23.46 10.48 -17.96
N LEU A 320 22.54 9.99 -17.10
CA LEU A 320 22.88 9.13 -15.97
C LEU A 320 23.48 7.81 -16.45
N ALA A 321 22.88 7.15 -17.44
CA ALA A 321 23.40 5.91 -17.98
C ALA A 321 24.80 6.10 -18.63
N ALA A 322 25.01 7.22 -19.35
CA ALA A 322 26.31 7.53 -19.93
C ALA A 322 27.39 7.75 -18.86
N ALA A 323 27.09 8.49 -17.80
CA ALA A 323 28.01 8.70 -16.67
C ALA A 323 28.35 7.37 -15.97
N GLN A 324 27.34 6.51 -15.73
CA GLN A 324 27.55 5.18 -15.15
C GLN A 324 28.46 4.29 -16.01
N LEU A 325 28.24 4.27 -17.33
CA LEU A 325 29.07 3.50 -18.27
C LEU A 325 30.51 4.00 -18.34
N ALA A 326 30.70 5.32 -18.21
CA ALA A 326 32.02 5.94 -18.17
C ALA A 326 32.76 5.76 -16.82
N GLY A 327 32.09 5.24 -15.79
CA GLY A 327 32.64 5.18 -14.43
C GLY A 327 32.70 6.54 -13.75
N ASP A 328 32.01 7.56 -14.27
CA ASP A 328 31.90 8.88 -13.65
C ASP A 328 30.86 8.86 -12.52
N VAL A 329 31.28 8.35 -11.37
CA VAL A 329 30.40 8.20 -10.18
C VAL A 329 29.92 9.54 -9.66
N LEU A 330 30.76 10.59 -9.69
CA LEU A 330 30.36 11.92 -9.21
C LEU A 330 29.40 12.60 -10.18
N GLY A 331 29.62 12.50 -11.48
CA GLY A 331 28.67 12.99 -12.49
C GLY A 331 27.33 12.30 -12.38
N ALA A 332 27.30 10.97 -12.26
CA ALA A 332 26.08 10.19 -12.05
C ALA A 332 25.34 10.63 -10.77
N ASN A 333 26.06 10.80 -9.65
CA ASN A 333 25.47 11.30 -8.41
C ASN A 333 24.87 12.69 -8.57
N ASN A 334 25.57 13.61 -9.23
CA ASN A 334 25.07 14.99 -9.43
C ASN A 334 23.76 15.00 -10.24
N ILE A 335 23.65 14.18 -11.28
CA ILE A 335 22.40 14.08 -12.08
C ILE A 335 21.21 13.69 -11.20
N LEU A 336 21.36 12.72 -10.30
CA LEU A 336 20.31 12.34 -9.37
C LEU A 336 20.01 13.44 -8.35
N MET A 337 21.06 14.06 -7.77
CA MET A 337 20.89 15.07 -6.74
C MET A 337 20.28 16.36 -7.28
N ASP A 338 20.62 16.76 -8.50
CA ASP A 338 20.05 17.95 -9.16
C ASP A 338 18.54 17.76 -9.37
N ALA A 339 18.10 16.58 -9.80
CA ALA A 339 16.68 16.26 -9.92
C ALA A 339 15.99 16.25 -8.55
N PHE A 340 16.59 15.65 -7.53
CA PHE A 340 16.04 15.60 -6.17
C PHE A 340 15.90 17.02 -5.56
N TYR A 341 16.85 17.91 -5.76
CA TYR A 341 16.81 19.27 -5.22
C TYR A 341 15.96 20.25 -6.04
N THR A 342 15.49 19.85 -7.23
CA THR A 342 14.60 20.69 -8.02
C THR A 342 13.30 20.96 -7.28
N ASP A 343 12.95 22.23 -7.09
CA ASP A 343 11.67 22.60 -6.47
C ASP A 343 10.53 22.52 -7.49
N VAL A 344 9.81 21.42 -7.49
CA VAL A 344 8.66 21.14 -8.37
C VAL A 344 7.32 21.61 -7.82
N ARG A 345 7.27 22.13 -6.59
CA ARG A 345 6.01 22.48 -5.91
C ARG A 345 5.22 23.58 -6.59
N PRO A 346 5.84 24.66 -7.09
CA PRO A 346 5.11 25.68 -7.86
C PRO A 346 4.49 25.10 -9.14
N ASP A 347 5.27 24.30 -9.88
CA ASP A 347 4.81 23.66 -11.12
C ASP A 347 3.67 22.65 -10.85
N LEU A 348 3.76 21.88 -9.76
CA LEU A 348 2.69 20.98 -9.33
C LEU A 348 1.41 21.74 -8.93
N ALA A 349 1.53 22.90 -8.30
CA ALA A 349 0.38 23.74 -7.99
C ALA A 349 -0.31 24.24 -9.27
N ASP A 350 0.46 24.68 -10.27
CA ASP A 350 -0.04 25.12 -11.58
C ASP A 350 -0.66 23.93 -12.34
N TRP A 351 -0.03 22.76 -12.28
CA TRP A 351 -0.56 21.53 -12.89
C TRP A 351 -1.93 21.12 -12.30
N ARG A 352 -2.09 21.20 -10.97
CA ARG A 352 -3.37 20.95 -10.32
C ARG A 352 -4.43 21.96 -10.73
N GLU A 353 -4.11 23.26 -10.71
CA GLU A 353 -5.03 24.33 -11.12
C GLU A 353 -5.50 24.17 -12.57
N SER A 354 -4.61 23.78 -13.50
CA SER A 354 -4.96 23.50 -14.89
C SER A 354 -5.97 22.37 -15.08
N ARG A 355 -6.13 21.51 -14.05
CA ARG A 355 -7.09 20.40 -13.99
C ARG A 355 -8.34 20.71 -13.16
N GLY A 356 -8.51 21.95 -12.74
CA GLY A 356 -9.63 22.37 -11.90
C GLY A 356 -9.52 21.94 -10.44
N LEU A 357 -8.32 21.55 -10.00
CA LEU A 357 -8.04 21.18 -8.62
C LEU A 357 -7.48 22.36 -7.83
N PRO A 358 -7.56 22.36 -6.50
CA PRO A 358 -6.95 23.40 -5.70
C PRO A 358 -5.42 23.35 -5.83
N ARG A 359 -4.79 24.52 -5.86
CA ARG A 359 -3.32 24.65 -5.86
C ARG A 359 -2.70 23.98 -4.62
N ASP A 360 -3.35 24.13 -3.47
CA ASP A 360 -3.03 23.46 -2.21
C ASP A 360 -4.22 22.59 -1.75
N PRO A 361 -4.22 21.29 -2.08
CA PRO A 361 -5.28 20.35 -1.67
C PRO A 361 -5.46 20.24 -0.16
N TYR A 362 -4.35 20.29 0.60
CA TYR A 362 -4.37 20.19 2.06
C TYR A 362 -5.09 21.39 2.68
N ALA A 363 -4.71 22.62 2.30
CA ALA A 363 -5.38 23.83 2.78
C ALA A 363 -6.86 23.89 2.35
N ALA A 364 -7.18 23.47 1.12
CA ALA A 364 -8.54 23.41 0.63
C ALA A 364 -9.43 22.43 1.42
N TYR A 365 -8.90 21.25 1.77
CA TYR A 365 -9.61 20.31 2.63
C TYR A 365 -9.85 20.90 4.02
N LEU A 366 -8.84 21.48 4.67
CA LEU A 366 -9.01 22.10 6.00
C LEU A 366 -10.07 23.20 6.00
N ALA A 367 -10.14 23.98 4.93
CA ALA A 367 -11.13 25.06 4.77
C ALA A 367 -12.56 24.55 4.49
N SER A 368 -12.74 23.28 4.13
CA SER A 368 -14.04 22.70 3.77
C SER A 368 -15.00 22.54 4.95
N GLY A 369 -14.49 22.45 6.17
CA GLY A 369 -15.27 22.13 7.37
C GLY A 369 -15.70 20.66 7.49
N TYR A 370 -15.28 19.79 6.57
CA TYR A 370 -15.69 18.37 6.57
C TYR A 370 -15.33 17.65 7.86
N GLN A 371 -14.14 17.89 8.41
CA GLN A 371 -13.70 17.27 9.68
C GLN A 371 -14.63 17.63 10.85
N GLN A 372 -15.05 18.90 10.94
CA GLN A 372 -15.97 19.37 11.97
C GLN A 372 -17.37 18.78 11.79
N GLN A 373 -17.83 18.67 10.55
CA GLN A 373 -19.11 18.05 10.23
C GLN A 373 -19.14 16.58 10.66
N ILE A 374 -18.17 15.75 10.23
CA ILE A 374 -18.16 14.33 10.60
C ILE A 374 -17.97 14.11 12.10
N ALA A 375 -17.21 14.98 12.79
CA ALA A 375 -17.07 14.92 14.23
C ALA A 375 -18.40 15.18 14.96
N ALA A 376 -19.28 16.03 14.40
CA ALA A 376 -20.61 16.28 14.93
C ALA A 376 -21.61 15.16 14.58
N ASP A 377 -21.52 14.61 13.37
CA ASP A 377 -22.49 13.63 12.85
C ASP A 377 -22.24 12.21 13.38
N ARG A 378 -20.98 11.87 13.69
CA ARG A 378 -20.56 10.53 14.12
C ARG A 378 -20.32 10.42 15.62
N VAL A 379 -21.11 11.12 16.42
CA VAL A 379 -21.03 11.05 17.90
C VAL A 379 -21.42 9.67 18.40
N GLY A 380 -20.63 9.10 19.30
CA GLY A 380 -20.91 7.80 19.94
C GLY A 380 -20.63 6.58 19.06
N GLY A 381 -19.87 6.74 18.00
CA GLY A 381 -19.44 5.63 17.14
C GLY A 381 -18.58 4.62 17.89
N THR A 382 -18.92 3.34 17.72
CA THR A 382 -18.08 2.22 18.13
C THR A 382 -16.79 2.18 17.28
N GLN A 383 -15.74 1.66 17.87
CA GLN A 383 -14.42 1.56 17.26
C GLN A 383 -14.49 0.78 15.92
N ALA A 384 -14.40 1.46 14.79
CA ALA A 384 -13.99 0.83 13.55
C ALA A 384 -12.48 1.07 13.40
N GLY A 385 -11.69 0.03 13.45
CA GLY A 385 -10.23 0.15 13.35
C GLY A 385 -9.53 -1.13 13.71
N TRP A 386 -8.21 -1.10 13.78
CA TRP A 386 -7.36 -2.20 14.18
C TRP A 386 -7.79 -2.75 15.55
N GLY A 387 -8.23 -3.98 15.62
CA GLY A 387 -8.55 -4.64 16.87
C GLY A 387 -9.93 -4.32 17.46
N ALA A 388 -10.90 -3.92 16.63
CA ALA A 388 -12.31 -3.90 17.03
C ALA A 388 -12.95 -5.26 16.82
#